data_9883f2fcb3b9fba2bd58d06534df60de
#
_entry.id   9883f2fcb3b9fba2bd58d06534df60de
#
_cell.length_a   1.000
_cell.length_b   1.000
_cell.length_c   1.000
_cell.angle_alpha   90.00
_cell.angle_beta   90.00
_cell.angle_gamma   90.00
#
_symmetry.space_group_name_H-M   'P 1'
#
loop_
_entity.id
_entity.type
_entity.pdbx_description
1 polymer ?
#
loop_
_entity_poly.entity_id
_entity_poly.type
_entity_poly.pdbx_seq_one_letter_code
_entity_poly.pdbx_strand_id
1 'polypeptide(L)'
;LGSDQLVTKMGSMVQSINNLDYLPPVLSMEDIQSTTAEEWIRLLQQIIDYSNYDVIILDLGDSVSQLYQLLEQCTRIYMPIRADPVSQAKIQQFEHTLQVWEKQAVLDRIRKIKPPYHRSTRSGTGYMDDLVWSELGDYVREMIRKEWEDG
;
A
#
# COMPACT_ATOMS: atom_id res chain seq x y z
N LEU A 1 21.35 3.38 12.37
CA LEU A 1 22.07 3.47 11.08
C LEU A 1 22.07 4.93 10.67
N GLY A 2 23.24 5.47 10.29
CA GLY A 2 23.31 6.84 9.79
C GLY A 2 22.54 6.98 8.47
N SER A 3 22.05 8.18 8.16
CA SER A 3 21.26 8.51 6.96
C SER A 3 21.90 7.96 5.67
N ASP A 4 23.19 8.14 5.51
CA ASP A 4 23.92 7.72 4.31
C ASP A 4 23.97 6.20 4.12
N GLN A 5 24.00 5.43 5.21
CA GLN A 5 23.96 3.97 5.15
C GLN A 5 22.57 3.44 4.75
N LEU A 6 21.50 4.10 5.18
CA LEU A 6 20.15 3.71 4.79
C LEU A 6 19.92 3.97 3.31
N VAL A 7 20.25 5.18 2.83
CA VAL A 7 20.12 5.55 1.41
C VAL A 7 20.91 4.60 0.52
N THR A 8 22.14 4.30 0.89
CA THR A 8 22.98 3.34 0.14
C THR A 8 22.37 1.94 0.14
N LYS A 9 21.90 1.46 1.29
CA LYS A 9 21.29 0.13 1.41
C LYS A 9 19.96 0.05 0.66
N MET A 10 19.12 1.06 0.76
CA MET A 10 17.87 1.13 -0.02
C MET A 10 18.13 1.16 -1.52
N GLY A 11 19.10 1.96 -1.98
CA GLY A 11 19.47 2.04 -3.39
C GLY A 11 19.89 0.69 -3.99
N SER A 12 20.44 -0.23 -3.17
CA SER A 12 20.77 -1.59 -3.59
C SER A 12 19.58 -2.56 -3.60
N MET A 13 18.48 -2.22 -2.92
CA MET A 13 17.28 -3.07 -2.78
C MET A 13 16.12 -2.61 -3.66
N VAL A 14 16.09 -1.34 -4.03
CA VAL A 14 15.07 -0.77 -4.90
C VAL A 14 15.20 -1.35 -6.31
N GLN A 15 14.08 -1.78 -6.84
CA GLN A 15 13.94 -2.19 -8.24
C GLN A 15 13.06 -1.18 -8.96
N SER A 16 13.38 -0.90 -10.22
CA SER A 16 12.62 0.05 -11.03
C SER A 16 11.96 -0.64 -12.20
N ILE A 17 10.68 -0.34 -12.40
CA ILE A 17 9.93 -0.73 -13.61
C ILE A 17 9.32 0.55 -14.18
N ASN A 18 9.80 0.97 -15.33
CA ASN A 18 9.46 2.27 -15.93
C ASN A 18 9.76 3.42 -14.94
N ASN A 19 8.74 4.18 -14.54
CA ASN A 19 8.85 5.29 -13.59
C ASN A 19 8.41 4.90 -12.16
N LEU A 20 8.26 3.62 -11.88
CA LEU A 20 7.91 3.10 -10.57
C LEU A 20 9.13 2.45 -9.93
N ASP A 21 9.54 2.97 -8.80
CA ASP A 21 10.48 2.31 -7.92
C ASP A 21 9.74 1.50 -6.87
N TYR A 22 10.17 0.29 -6.63
CA TYR A 22 9.54 -0.56 -5.63
C TYR A 22 10.56 -1.35 -4.82
N LEU A 23 10.20 -1.61 -3.58
CA LEU A 23 10.90 -2.55 -2.71
C LEU A 23 10.16 -3.90 -2.79
N PRO A 24 10.84 -4.96 -3.22
CA PRO A 24 10.22 -6.28 -3.24
C PRO A 24 9.90 -6.75 -1.81
N PRO A 25 8.92 -7.66 -1.65
CA PRO A 25 8.59 -8.19 -0.35
C PRO A 25 9.80 -8.92 0.25
N VAL A 26 9.91 -8.88 1.57
CA VAL A 26 10.91 -9.69 2.29
C VAL A 26 10.61 -11.17 2.14
N LEU A 27 11.65 -11.99 2.15
CA LEU A 27 11.54 -13.43 1.93
C LEU A 27 10.90 -14.17 3.11
N SER A 28 10.93 -13.58 4.31
CA SER A 28 10.42 -14.21 5.53
C SER A 28 9.22 -13.46 6.09
N MET A 29 8.12 -14.19 6.28
CA MET A 29 6.95 -13.70 7.00
C MET A 29 7.27 -13.34 8.45
N GLU A 30 8.22 -14.05 9.06
CA GLU A 30 8.66 -13.81 10.43
C GLU A 30 9.32 -12.44 10.58
N ASP A 31 10.08 -12.01 9.56
CA ASP A 31 10.70 -10.68 9.56
C ASP A 31 9.64 -9.57 9.54
N ILE A 32 8.55 -9.75 8.76
CA ILE A 32 7.44 -8.79 8.73
C ILE A 32 6.74 -8.75 10.09
N GLN A 33 6.48 -9.91 10.70
CA GLN A 33 5.78 -10.01 11.97
C GLN A 33 6.59 -9.51 13.16
N SER A 34 7.91 -9.67 13.11
CA SER A 34 8.83 -9.23 14.17
C SER A 34 9.18 -7.75 14.10
N THR A 35 9.00 -7.11 12.93
CA THR A 35 9.25 -5.67 12.77
C THR A 35 8.15 -4.87 13.45
N THR A 36 8.54 -3.98 14.36
CA THR A 36 7.59 -3.14 15.10
C THR A 36 7.03 -2.02 14.23
N ALA A 37 5.88 -1.45 14.62
CA ALA A 37 5.31 -0.29 13.93
C ALA A 37 6.26 0.92 13.98
N GLU A 38 6.99 1.11 15.09
CA GLU A 38 7.96 2.19 15.21
C GLU A 38 9.12 2.06 14.23
N GLU A 39 9.59 0.84 13.97
CA GLU A 39 10.62 0.58 12.97
C GLU A 39 10.11 0.86 11.56
N TRP A 40 8.87 0.45 11.25
CA TRP A 40 8.22 0.76 9.98
C TRP A 40 8.02 2.27 9.79
N ILE A 41 7.49 2.97 10.80
CA ILE A 41 7.26 4.42 10.76
C ILE A 41 8.59 5.16 10.58
N ARG A 42 9.64 4.73 11.29
CA ARG A 42 10.99 5.29 11.14
C ARG A 42 11.52 5.11 9.72
N LEU A 43 11.33 3.92 9.14
CA LEU A 43 11.74 3.66 7.76
C LEU A 43 11.01 4.59 6.78
N LEU A 44 9.69 4.71 6.92
CA LEU A 44 8.87 5.58 6.08
C LEU A 44 9.31 7.05 6.21
N GLN A 45 9.55 7.52 7.43
CA GLN A 45 10.04 8.88 7.66
C GLN A 45 11.39 9.12 7.00
N GLN A 46 12.30 8.15 7.09
CA GLN A 46 13.60 8.25 6.43
C GLN A 46 13.47 8.26 4.90
N ILE A 47 12.53 7.49 4.32
CA ILE A 47 12.26 7.56 2.89
C ILE A 47 11.74 8.94 2.51
N ILE A 48 10.81 9.50 3.27
CA ILE A 48 10.26 10.85 3.03
C ILE A 48 11.36 11.91 3.10
N ASP A 49 12.21 11.84 4.12
CA ASP A 49 13.22 12.88 4.38
C ASP A 49 14.41 12.85 3.40
N TYR A 50 14.74 11.68 2.87
CA TYR A 50 15.97 11.46 2.08
C TYR A 50 15.74 11.02 0.63
N SER A 51 14.49 10.95 0.17
CA SER A 51 14.16 10.66 -1.22
C SER A 51 13.43 11.84 -1.89
N ASN A 52 13.29 11.76 -3.20
CA ASN A 52 12.52 12.73 -4.00
C ASN A 52 11.19 12.15 -4.47
N TYR A 53 10.64 11.17 -3.74
CA TYR A 53 9.36 10.59 -4.08
C TYR A 53 8.21 11.50 -3.64
N ASP A 54 7.30 11.80 -4.57
CA ASP A 54 6.10 12.57 -4.28
C ASP A 54 5.03 11.72 -3.58
N VAL A 55 5.02 10.41 -3.84
CA VAL A 55 4.04 9.46 -3.34
C VAL A 55 4.72 8.18 -2.89
N ILE A 56 4.35 7.70 -1.71
CA ILE A 56 4.74 6.38 -1.20
C ILE A 56 3.48 5.52 -1.10
N ILE A 57 3.50 4.36 -1.73
CA ILE A 57 2.42 3.39 -1.69
C ILE A 57 2.83 2.23 -0.79
N LEU A 58 2.02 1.95 0.23
CA LEU A 58 2.18 0.81 1.12
C LEU A 58 1.21 -0.29 0.70
N ASP A 59 1.73 -1.41 0.25
CA ASP A 59 0.94 -2.63 0.06
C ASP A 59 0.90 -3.40 1.38
N LEU A 60 -0.22 -3.27 2.10
CA LEU A 60 -0.38 -3.79 3.45
C LEU A 60 -1.34 -4.99 3.46
N GLY A 61 -0.82 -6.13 3.91
CA GLY A 61 -1.60 -7.31 4.21
C GLY A 61 -1.92 -7.44 5.71
N ASP A 62 -2.68 -8.47 6.06
CA ASP A 62 -3.05 -8.81 7.44
C ASP A 62 -1.90 -9.41 8.28
N SER A 63 -0.78 -9.69 7.64
CA SER A 63 0.42 -10.25 8.28
C SER A 63 1.27 -9.22 9.03
N VAL A 64 1.01 -7.92 8.79
CA VAL A 64 1.78 -6.84 9.40
C VAL A 64 1.33 -6.64 10.84
N SER A 65 2.26 -6.80 11.78
CA SER A 65 2.01 -6.50 13.18
C SER A 65 1.68 -5.01 13.35
N GLN A 66 0.69 -4.72 14.19
CA GLN A 66 0.31 -3.34 14.49
C GLN A 66 -0.12 -2.53 13.24
N LEU A 67 -0.78 -3.21 12.29
CA LEU A 67 -1.29 -2.64 11.04
C LEU A 67 -1.98 -1.26 11.24
N TYR A 68 -2.77 -1.13 12.28
CA TYR A 68 -3.54 0.10 12.55
C TYR A 68 -2.67 1.33 12.79
N GLN A 69 -1.50 1.15 13.38
CA GLN A 69 -0.55 2.26 13.60
C GLN A 69 0.06 2.74 12.27
N LEU A 70 0.28 1.82 11.33
CA LEU A 70 0.71 2.19 9.97
C LEU A 70 -0.40 2.89 9.19
N LEU A 71 -1.64 2.45 9.32
CA LEU A 71 -2.79 3.11 8.69
C LEU A 71 -2.96 4.56 9.17
N GLU A 72 -2.60 4.86 10.41
CA GLU A 72 -2.61 6.22 10.93
C GLU A 72 -1.62 7.15 10.22
N GLN A 73 -0.55 6.62 9.64
CA GLN A 73 0.43 7.39 8.86
C GLN A 73 -0.03 7.66 7.42
N CYS A 74 -1.01 6.91 6.93
CA CYS A 74 -1.48 7.04 5.56
C CYS A 74 -2.39 8.26 5.41
N THR A 75 -2.18 9.07 4.39
CA THR A 75 -3.07 10.19 4.04
C THR A 75 -4.34 9.71 3.33
N ARG A 76 -4.25 8.61 2.60
CA ARG A 76 -5.36 7.93 1.91
C ARG A 76 -5.23 6.43 2.07
N ILE A 77 -6.36 5.75 2.21
CA ILE A 77 -6.39 4.29 2.39
C ILE A 77 -7.40 3.72 1.39
N TYR A 78 -6.90 2.95 0.43
CA TYR A 78 -7.76 2.24 -0.52
C TYR A 78 -7.95 0.80 -0.05
N MET A 79 -9.20 0.42 0.15
CA MET A 79 -9.58 -0.93 0.57
C MET A 79 -10.31 -1.62 -0.59
N PRO A 80 -9.64 -2.52 -1.33
CA PRO A 80 -10.32 -3.36 -2.31
C PRO A 80 -11.31 -4.29 -1.60
N ILE A 81 -12.57 -4.28 -2.04
CA ILE A 81 -13.63 -5.06 -1.44
C ILE A 81 -14.27 -6.02 -2.44
N ARG A 82 -14.81 -7.12 -1.93
CA ARG A 82 -15.62 -8.09 -2.68
C ARG A 82 -17.04 -8.11 -2.13
N ALA A 83 -17.99 -8.48 -2.99
CA ALA A 83 -19.40 -8.49 -2.63
C ALA A 83 -19.84 -9.78 -1.90
N ASP A 84 -18.96 -10.78 -1.77
CA ASP A 84 -19.30 -12.03 -1.11
C ASP A 84 -19.53 -11.85 0.41
N PRO A 85 -20.38 -12.69 1.04
CA PRO A 85 -20.73 -12.53 2.45
C PRO A 85 -19.55 -12.61 3.42
N VAL A 86 -18.54 -13.43 3.12
CA VAL A 86 -17.36 -13.60 3.98
C VAL A 86 -16.51 -12.33 3.97
N SER A 87 -16.28 -11.77 2.79
CA SER A 87 -15.56 -10.50 2.64
C SER A 87 -16.30 -9.36 3.34
N GLN A 88 -17.62 -9.30 3.22
CA GLN A 88 -18.44 -8.28 3.90
C GLN A 88 -18.34 -8.40 5.43
N ALA A 89 -18.39 -9.63 5.97
CA ALA A 89 -18.23 -9.85 7.41
C ALA A 89 -16.85 -9.40 7.92
N LYS A 90 -15.77 -9.69 7.18
CA LYS A 90 -14.42 -9.22 7.52
C LYS A 90 -14.30 -7.71 7.50
N ILE A 91 -14.91 -7.04 6.52
CA ILE A 91 -14.93 -5.57 6.43
C ILE A 91 -15.64 -4.98 7.65
N GLN A 92 -16.81 -5.50 8.00
CA GLN A 92 -17.57 -5.05 9.16
C GLN A 92 -16.79 -5.25 10.46
N GLN A 93 -16.12 -6.39 10.63
CA GLN A 93 -15.27 -6.64 11.79
C GLN A 93 -14.11 -5.67 11.88
N PHE A 94 -13.45 -5.39 10.75
CA PHE A 94 -12.35 -4.43 10.68
C PHE A 94 -12.80 -3.00 11.04
N GLU A 95 -13.90 -2.53 10.47
CA GLU A 95 -14.47 -1.22 10.76
C GLU A 95 -14.93 -1.12 12.23
N HIS A 96 -15.56 -2.16 12.75
CA HIS A 96 -15.96 -2.22 14.16
C HIS A 96 -14.74 -2.15 15.10
N THR A 97 -13.65 -2.85 14.77
CA THR A 97 -12.41 -2.78 15.56
C THR A 97 -11.85 -1.36 15.59
N LEU A 98 -11.84 -0.66 14.44
CA LEU A 98 -11.40 0.73 14.39
C LEU A 98 -12.29 1.66 15.23
N GLN A 99 -13.60 1.43 15.23
CA GLN A 99 -14.55 2.18 16.05
C GLN A 99 -14.31 1.96 17.54
N VAL A 100 -14.16 0.68 17.98
CA VAL A 100 -13.88 0.33 19.39
C VAL A 100 -12.56 0.92 19.85
N TRP A 101 -11.58 1.04 18.99
CA TRP A 101 -10.28 1.63 19.30
C TRP A 101 -10.22 3.15 19.06
N GLU A 102 -11.37 3.77 18.83
CA GLU A 102 -11.50 5.23 18.63
C GLU A 102 -10.62 5.77 17.49
N LYS A 103 -10.42 4.95 16.44
CA LYS A 103 -9.62 5.30 15.26
C LYS A 103 -10.45 5.94 14.15
N GLN A 104 -11.32 6.90 14.50
CA GLN A 104 -12.21 7.56 13.55
C GLN A 104 -11.46 8.21 12.39
N ALA A 105 -10.33 8.84 12.65
CA ALA A 105 -9.51 9.46 11.60
C ALA A 105 -8.99 8.48 10.55
N VAL A 106 -8.77 7.20 10.90
CA VAL A 106 -8.43 6.14 9.94
C VAL A 106 -9.66 5.77 9.12
N LEU A 107 -10.82 5.59 9.76
CA LEU A 107 -12.08 5.28 9.08
C LEU A 107 -12.44 6.32 8.02
N ASP A 108 -12.28 7.59 8.34
CA ASP A 108 -12.61 8.71 7.45
C ASP A 108 -11.71 8.75 6.19
N ARG A 109 -10.52 8.18 6.26
CA ARG A 109 -9.56 8.09 5.14
C ARG A 109 -9.76 6.87 4.26
N ILE A 110 -10.57 5.90 4.70
CA ILE A 110 -10.81 4.66 3.95
C ILE A 110 -11.73 4.94 2.77
N ARG A 111 -11.27 4.53 1.59
CA ARG A 111 -12.04 4.49 0.35
C ARG A 111 -12.21 3.04 -0.07
N LYS A 112 -13.43 2.51 0.04
CA LYS A 112 -13.76 1.18 -0.45
C LYS A 112 -13.83 1.21 -1.97
N ILE A 113 -13.04 0.36 -2.61
CA ILE A 113 -12.94 0.29 -4.06
C ILE A 113 -13.31 -1.11 -4.56
N LYS A 114 -13.87 -1.19 -5.76
CA LYS A 114 -14.24 -2.45 -6.43
C LYS A 114 -13.54 -2.52 -7.78
N PRO A 115 -12.22 -2.77 -7.79
CA PRO A 115 -11.49 -2.84 -9.05
C PRO A 115 -12.00 -4.02 -9.89
N PRO A 116 -12.05 -3.89 -11.22
CA PRO A 116 -12.39 -4.99 -12.10
C PRO A 116 -11.36 -6.10 -11.97
N TYR A 117 -11.82 -7.34 -12.18
CA TYR A 117 -10.92 -8.49 -12.18
C TYR A 117 -10.02 -8.44 -13.42
N HIS A 118 -8.71 -8.53 -13.20
CA HIS A 118 -7.73 -8.62 -14.27
C HIS A 118 -7.02 -9.97 -14.23
N ARG A 119 -6.93 -10.61 -15.39
CA ARG A 119 -6.17 -11.84 -15.57
C ARG A 119 -5.20 -11.64 -16.74
N SER A 120 -3.92 -11.49 -16.43
CA SER A 120 -2.89 -11.49 -17.45
C SER A 120 -2.48 -12.91 -17.81
N THR A 121 -2.26 -13.14 -19.09
CA THR A 121 -1.62 -14.38 -19.62
C THR A 121 -0.14 -14.17 -19.88
N ARG A 122 0.37 -12.97 -19.70
CA ARG A 122 1.76 -12.58 -19.90
C ARG A 122 2.54 -12.61 -18.58
N SER A 123 3.86 -12.71 -18.69
CA SER A 123 4.79 -12.66 -17.56
C SER A 123 5.92 -11.65 -17.84
N GLY A 124 6.66 -11.29 -16.79
CA GLY A 124 7.75 -10.33 -16.89
C GLY A 124 7.26 -8.92 -17.26
N THR A 125 8.01 -8.22 -18.10
CA THR A 125 7.68 -6.85 -18.52
C THR A 125 6.36 -6.76 -19.28
N GLY A 126 5.99 -7.80 -20.03
CA GLY A 126 4.71 -7.87 -20.75
C GLY A 126 3.49 -7.90 -19.82
N TYR A 127 3.64 -8.35 -18.56
CA TYR A 127 2.59 -8.30 -17.57
C TYR A 127 2.24 -6.86 -17.19
N MET A 128 3.24 -6.00 -16.97
CA MET A 128 3.00 -4.60 -16.61
C MET A 128 2.33 -3.81 -17.71
N ASP A 129 2.73 -4.03 -18.97
CA ASP A 129 2.07 -3.38 -20.12
C ASP A 129 0.62 -3.83 -20.23
N ASP A 130 0.37 -5.14 -20.09
CA ASP A 130 -0.97 -5.71 -20.12
C ASP A 130 -1.86 -5.16 -19.00
N LEU A 131 -1.30 -4.98 -17.81
CA LEU A 131 -1.99 -4.40 -16.65
C LEU A 131 -2.35 -2.93 -16.89
N VAL A 132 -1.38 -2.13 -17.32
CA VAL A 132 -1.54 -0.67 -17.52
C VAL A 132 -2.61 -0.35 -18.58
N TRP A 133 -2.67 -1.15 -19.66
CA TRP A 133 -3.62 -0.95 -20.77
C TRP A 133 -4.91 -1.79 -20.62
N SER A 134 -5.15 -2.37 -19.46
CA SER A 134 -6.36 -3.13 -19.17
C SER A 134 -7.47 -2.26 -18.60
N GLU A 135 -8.66 -2.86 -18.45
CA GLU A 135 -9.79 -2.25 -17.74
C GLU A 135 -9.42 -1.88 -16.29
N LEU A 136 -8.56 -2.67 -15.63
CA LEU A 136 -8.04 -2.34 -14.31
C LEU A 136 -7.16 -1.09 -14.35
N GLY A 137 -6.30 -0.95 -15.35
CA GLY A 137 -5.48 0.25 -15.56
C GLY A 137 -6.33 1.50 -15.79
N ASP A 138 -7.39 1.39 -16.60
CA ASP A 138 -8.35 2.49 -16.82
C ASP A 138 -9.08 2.87 -15.53
N TYR A 139 -9.53 1.88 -14.76
CA TYR A 139 -10.16 2.09 -13.47
C TYR A 139 -9.25 2.85 -12.49
N VAL A 140 -7.98 2.46 -12.39
CA VAL A 140 -7.01 3.10 -11.50
C VAL A 140 -6.72 4.54 -11.95
N ARG A 141 -6.53 4.79 -13.25
CA ARG A 141 -6.33 6.15 -13.79
C ARG A 141 -7.50 7.06 -13.47
N GLU A 142 -8.72 6.59 -13.66
CA GLU A 142 -9.92 7.37 -13.34
C GLU A 142 -10.05 7.65 -11.84
N MET A 143 -9.72 6.66 -10.99
CA MET A 143 -9.69 6.83 -9.54
C MET A 143 -8.67 7.88 -9.12
N ILE A 144 -7.45 7.80 -9.64
CA ILE A 144 -6.38 8.76 -9.35
C ILE A 144 -6.79 10.16 -9.79
N ARG A 145 -7.33 10.31 -10.99
CA ARG A 145 -7.77 11.60 -11.51
C ARG A 145 -8.80 12.25 -10.59
N LYS A 146 -9.83 11.53 -10.18
CA LYS A 146 -10.87 12.06 -9.27
C LYS A 146 -10.33 12.44 -7.89
N GLU A 147 -9.38 11.69 -7.37
CA GLU A 147 -8.88 11.89 -6.00
C GLU A 147 -7.79 12.96 -5.91
N TRP A 148 -7.04 13.22 -7.00
CA TRP A 148 -5.91 14.15 -6.99
C TRP A 148 -6.14 15.43 -7.78
N GLU A 149 -7.04 15.46 -8.75
CA GLU A 149 -7.37 16.69 -9.48
C GLU A 149 -8.41 17.56 -8.75
N ASP A 150 -9.26 16.93 -7.92
CA ASP A 150 -10.31 17.61 -7.13
C ASP A 150 -9.87 18.00 -5.70
N GLY A 151 -8.56 17.85 -5.35
CA GLY A 151 -8.02 18.05 -4.01
C GLY A 151 -7.13 19.29 -3.85
#